data_aaebbd957c2a0983427a9ff89bd44c31
#
_entry.id   aaebbd957c2a0983427a9ff89bd44c31
#
_cell.length_a   1.000
_cell.length_b   1.000
_cell.length_c   1.000
_cell.angle_alpha   90.00
_cell.angle_beta   90.00
_cell.angle_gamma   90.00
#
_symmetry.space_group_name_H-M   'P 1'
#
loop_
_entity.id
_entity.type
_entity.pdbx_description
1 polymer ?
#
loop_
_entity_poly.entity_id
_entity_poly.type
_entity_poly.pdbx_seq_one_letter_code
_entity_poly.pdbx_strand_id
1 'polypeptide(L)'
;MPVLVGTSGWQYSDWRGVLYPDGVPQRAWLEHYAGHYPTVENNGAFYRLPSRETFDGWRARTPPGFVMAVKASRYLTHVRRLHDPAEPVERMLRAAAGLGDRLGPVLLQLPPNLRASTSDLDACLREFARSAKREKMAPVRVAVEFRHDSWWTQETQQVLARHDAALCWADRHGRPVSPLWRTADWGYLRFHQGRAQPLPSYGEQALRTWAQRLAATWPGDADVFAYFNNDTGGAAPRNADAFTSILRRAGRPVAAP
;
A
#
# COMPACT_ATOMS: atom_id res chain seq x y z
N MET A 1 9.13 1.10 15.36
CA MET A 1 9.40 0.55 14.02
C MET A 1 9.50 1.66 12.98
N PRO A 2 10.12 1.44 11.82
CA PRO A 2 10.36 2.52 10.85
C PRO A 2 9.15 2.80 9.97
N VAL A 3 9.16 3.98 9.34
CA VAL A 3 8.30 4.26 8.19
C VAL A 3 8.91 3.59 6.94
N LEU A 4 8.10 2.83 6.22
CA LEU A 4 8.48 2.21 4.95
C LEU A 4 7.94 3.08 3.81
N VAL A 5 8.83 3.69 3.04
CA VAL A 5 8.47 4.56 1.91
C VAL A 5 8.79 3.85 0.61
N GLY A 6 7.85 3.84 -0.31
CA GLY A 6 8.00 3.24 -1.63
C GLY A 6 7.00 3.82 -2.63
N THR A 7 6.77 3.09 -3.72
CA THR A 7 5.87 3.49 -4.80
C THR A 7 4.82 2.45 -5.09
N SER A 8 3.75 2.85 -5.78
CA SER A 8 2.70 1.96 -6.27
C SER A 8 3.13 1.36 -7.61
N GLY A 9 3.86 0.24 -7.57
CA GLY A 9 4.48 -0.40 -8.72
C GLY A 9 5.93 0.00 -8.93
N TRP A 10 6.60 -0.72 -9.84
CA TRP A 10 8.01 -0.52 -10.19
C TRP A 10 8.28 -0.65 -11.70
N GLN A 11 7.28 -1.01 -12.52
CA GLN A 11 7.46 -1.36 -13.94
C GLN A 11 7.04 -0.21 -14.87
N TYR A 12 7.65 0.96 -14.67
CA TYR A 12 7.36 2.16 -15.45
C TYR A 12 8.52 2.54 -16.36
N SER A 13 8.28 2.55 -17.67
CA SER A 13 9.33 2.85 -18.69
C SER A 13 9.87 4.26 -18.60
N ASP A 14 9.07 5.21 -18.16
CA ASP A 14 9.40 6.61 -17.96
C ASP A 14 10.23 6.89 -16.69
N TRP A 15 10.54 5.84 -15.91
CA TRP A 15 11.51 5.92 -14.82
C TRP A 15 12.96 5.66 -15.25
N ARG A 16 13.20 5.37 -16.55
CA ARG A 16 14.55 5.34 -17.10
C ARG A 16 15.20 6.72 -16.98
N GLY A 17 16.47 6.76 -16.57
CA GLY A 17 17.17 8.00 -16.25
C GLY A 17 16.72 8.70 -14.95
N VAL A 18 15.71 8.17 -14.25
CA VAL A 18 15.26 8.67 -12.94
C VAL A 18 15.61 7.67 -11.84
N LEU A 19 15.01 6.49 -11.88
CA LEU A 19 15.30 5.39 -10.95
C LEU A 19 16.17 4.32 -11.61
N TYR A 20 15.90 3.99 -12.87
CA TYR A 20 16.65 2.96 -13.59
C TYR A 20 17.72 3.59 -14.47
N PRO A 21 19.03 3.34 -14.18
CA PRO A 21 20.12 3.76 -15.06
C PRO A 21 19.96 3.19 -16.48
N ASP A 22 20.56 3.87 -17.44
CA ASP A 22 20.65 3.37 -18.80
C ASP A 22 21.35 2.00 -18.82
N GLY A 23 20.81 1.09 -19.64
CA GLY A 23 21.34 -0.28 -19.76
C GLY A 23 20.76 -1.29 -18.76
N VAL A 24 20.03 -0.89 -17.71
CA VAL A 24 19.33 -1.83 -16.82
C VAL A 24 18.12 -2.42 -17.53
N PRO A 25 18.13 -3.74 -17.88
CA PRO A 25 17.01 -4.36 -18.58
C PRO A 25 15.79 -4.48 -17.66
N GLN A 26 14.59 -4.44 -18.25
CA GLN A 26 13.33 -4.48 -17.48
C GLN A 26 13.23 -5.70 -16.55
N ARG A 27 13.81 -6.83 -16.95
CA ARG A 27 13.84 -8.04 -16.11
C ARG A 27 14.60 -7.84 -14.79
N ALA A 28 15.52 -6.88 -14.69
CA ALA A 28 16.32 -6.57 -13.51
C ALA A 28 15.75 -5.36 -12.70
N TRP A 29 14.59 -4.82 -13.09
CA TRP A 29 14.06 -3.64 -12.42
C TRP A 29 13.60 -3.91 -10.99
N LEU A 30 13.11 -5.12 -10.69
CA LEU A 30 12.69 -5.44 -9.33
C LEU A 30 13.86 -5.45 -8.36
N GLU A 31 14.97 -6.06 -8.75
CA GLU A 31 16.21 -6.12 -7.95
C GLU A 31 16.77 -4.71 -7.74
N HIS A 32 16.84 -3.92 -8.82
CA HIS A 32 17.29 -2.53 -8.75
C HIS A 32 16.40 -1.70 -7.83
N TYR A 33 15.08 -1.83 -7.98
CA TYR A 33 14.08 -1.16 -7.15
C TYR A 33 14.24 -1.53 -5.67
N ALA A 34 14.37 -2.82 -5.38
CA ALA A 34 14.49 -3.33 -4.01
C ALA A 34 15.82 -2.98 -3.33
N GLY A 35 16.86 -2.67 -4.13
CA GLY A 35 18.10 -2.08 -3.63
C GLY A 35 18.00 -0.57 -3.34
N HIS A 36 16.88 0.08 -3.70
CA HIS A 36 16.67 1.51 -3.52
C HIS A 36 15.54 1.84 -2.52
N TYR A 37 14.49 1.01 -2.47
CA TYR A 37 13.35 1.16 -1.57
C TYR A 37 13.11 -0.10 -0.75
N PRO A 38 12.74 0.02 0.53
CA PRO A 38 12.45 -1.12 1.42
C PRO A 38 11.09 -1.78 1.14
N THR A 39 10.24 -1.16 0.34
CA THR A 39 8.87 -1.63 0.11
C THR A 39 8.33 -1.19 -1.24
N VAL A 40 7.37 -1.96 -1.75
CA VAL A 40 6.57 -1.64 -2.95
C VAL A 40 5.11 -2.04 -2.74
N GLU A 41 4.18 -1.29 -3.34
CA GLU A 41 2.78 -1.70 -3.47
C GLU A 41 2.56 -2.33 -4.85
N ASN A 42 2.30 -3.63 -4.90
CA ASN A 42 2.02 -4.35 -6.13
C ASN A 42 0.57 -4.11 -6.59
N ASN A 43 0.41 -3.37 -7.68
CA ASN A 43 -0.89 -3.12 -8.31
C ASN A 43 -1.24 -4.13 -9.42
N GLY A 44 -0.29 -4.90 -9.91
CA GLY A 44 -0.51 -5.89 -10.98
C GLY A 44 -1.53 -6.96 -10.58
N ALA A 45 -1.50 -7.41 -9.33
CA ALA A 45 -2.42 -8.38 -8.76
C ALA A 45 -3.91 -7.94 -8.82
N PHE A 46 -4.17 -6.64 -8.87
CA PHE A 46 -5.52 -6.09 -9.00
C PHE A 46 -6.17 -6.48 -10.33
N TYR A 47 -5.43 -6.42 -11.42
CA TYR A 47 -5.94 -6.73 -12.77
C TYR A 47 -5.94 -8.22 -13.06
N ARG A 48 -4.88 -8.90 -12.70
CA ARG A 48 -4.69 -10.34 -12.86
C ARG A 48 -3.90 -10.87 -11.67
N LEU A 49 -4.52 -11.75 -10.90
CA LEU A 49 -3.83 -12.39 -9.76
C LEU A 49 -2.64 -13.21 -10.29
N PRO A 50 -1.41 -12.89 -9.86
CA PRO A 50 -0.24 -13.69 -10.21
C PRO A 50 -0.33 -15.10 -9.63
N SER A 51 0.35 -16.06 -10.27
CA SER A 51 0.49 -17.40 -9.69
C SER A 51 1.41 -17.38 -8.46
N ARG A 52 1.35 -18.44 -7.66
CA ARG A 52 2.24 -18.61 -6.50
C ARG A 52 3.70 -18.57 -6.91
N GLU A 53 4.05 -19.22 -8.00
CA GLU A 53 5.41 -19.27 -8.57
C GLU A 53 5.91 -17.87 -8.96
N THR A 54 5.01 -17.00 -9.42
CA THR A 54 5.35 -15.60 -9.69
C THR A 54 5.72 -14.85 -8.40
N PHE A 55 4.94 -15.05 -7.34
CA PHE A 55 5.23 -14.48 -6.02
C PHE A 55 6.51 -15.08 -5.41
N ASP A 56 6.73 -16.38 -5.52
CA ASP A 56 7.99 -17.04 -5.13
C ASP A 56 9.19 -16.43 -5.89
N GLY A 57 9.03 -16.19 -7.19
CA GLY A 57 10.03 -15.53 -8.01
C GLY A 57 10.34 -14.08 -7.58
N TRP A 58 9.35 -13.31 -7.15
CA TRP A 58 9.57 -11.97 -6.60
C TRP A 58 10.26 -12.02 -5.24
N ARG A 59 9.89 -12.98 -4.39
CA ARG A 59 10.58 -13.22 -3.12
C ARG A 59 12.05 -13.50 -3.32
N ALA A 60 12.39 -14.39 -4.23
CA ALA A 60 13.77 -14.78 -4.53
C ALA A 60 14.64 -13.62 -5.06
N ARG A 61 14.00 -12.59 -5.66
CA ARG A 61 14.64 -11.44 -6.30
C ARG A 61 14.67 -10.18 -5.44
N THR A 62 14.21 -10.26 -4.19
CA THR A 62 14.18 -9.14 -3.24
C THR A 62 14.97 -9.49 -1.97
N PRO A 63 15.70 -8.52 -1.38
CA PRO A 63 16.54 -8.78 -0.23
C PRO A 63 15.72 -9.15 1.03
N PRO A 64 16.35 -9.79 2.04
CA PRO A 64 15.75 -9.94 3.36
C PRO A 64 15.29 -8.58 3.91
N GLY A 65 14.08 -8.54 4.49
CA GLY A 65 13.49 -7.30 5.03
C GLY A 65 12.71 -6.47 4.03
N PHE A 66 12.81 -6.75 2.72
CA PHE A 66 11.95 -6.09 1.73
C PHE A 66 10.47 -6.46 1.96
N VAL A 67 9.56 -5.49 1.84
CA VAL A 67 8.13 -5.71 2.06
C VAL A 67 7.33 -5.40 0.79
N MET A 68 6.54 -6.35 0.31
CA MET A 68 5.64 -6.17 -0.83
C MET A 68 4.19 -6.12 -0.34
N ALA A 69 3.58 -4.92 -0.31
CA ALA A 69 2.14 -4.79 -0.18
C ALA A 69 1.45 -5.27 -1.46
N VAL A 70 0.28 -5.90 -1.32
CA VAL A 70 -0.43 -6.46 -2.48
C VAL A 70 -1.83 -5.87 -2.56
N LYS A 71 -2.15 -5.23 -3.68
CA LYS A 71 -3.51 -4.73 -3.92
C LYS A 71 -4.42 -5.90 -4.29
N ALA A 72 -5.50 -6.04 -3.53
CA ALA A 72 -6.48 -7.10 -3.74
C ALA A 72 -7.13 -7.02 -5.13
N SER A 73 -7.55 -8.18 -5.65
CA SER A 73 -8.05 -8.30 -7.01
C SER A 73 -9.28 -7.41 -7.26
N ARG A 74 -9.40 -6.93 -8.50
CA ARG A 74 -10.60 -6.24 -9.00
C ARG A 74 -11.85 -7.11 -8.83
N TYR A 75 -11.70 -8.42 -8.92
CA TYR A 75 -12.81 -9.34 -8.74
C TYR A 75 -13.42 -9.22 -7.34
N LEU A 76 -12.62 -9.27 -6.27
CA LEU A 76 -13.10 -9.12 -4.89
C LEU A 76 -13.72 -7.73 -4.65
N THR A 77 -13.01 -6.67 -5.06
CA THR A 77 -13.34 -5.31 -4.63
C THR A 77 -14.36 -4.60 -5.53
N HIS A 78 -14.33 -4.83 -6.85
CA HIS A 78 -15.14 -4.09 -7.84
C HIS A 78 -16.25 -4.95 -8.46
N VAL A 79 -16.03 -6.27 -8.63
CA VAL A 79 -17.02 -7.18 -9.21
C VAL A 79 -17.90 -7.75 -8.11
N ARG A 80 -17.31 -8.45 -7.14
CA ARG A 80 -18.02 -9.03 -5.98
C ARG A 80 -18.41 -7.96 -4.95
N ARG A 81 -17.76 -6.80 -4.95
CA ARG A 81 -18.06 -5.66 -4.05
C ARG A 81 -18.10 -6.08 -2.57
N LEU A 82 -17.16 -6.95 -2.20
CA LEU A 82 -16.99 -7.62 -0.90
C LEU A 82 -18.04 -8.69 -0.58
N HIS A 83 -19.03 -8.95 -1.44
CA HIS A 83 -19.97 -10.06 -1.22
C HIS A 83 -19.28 -11.42 -1.40
N ASP A 84 -19.66 -12.40 -0.58
CA ASP A 84 -19.11 -13.77 -0.57
C ASP A 84 -17.58 -13.78 -0.73
N PRO A 85 -16.83 -13.23 0.22
CA PRO A 85 -15.40 -12.99 0.07
C PRO A 85 -14.54 -14.27 0.18
N ALA A 86 -15.11 -15.41 0.59
CA ALA A 86 -14.35 -16.60 0.97
C ALA A 86 -13.44 -17.10 -0.14
N GLU A 87 -14.00 -17.41 -1.32
CA GLU A 87 -13.21 -17.92 -2.45
C GLU A 87 -12.15 -16.91 -2.95
N PRO A 88 -12.50 -15.62 -3.24
CA PRO A 88 -11.50 -14.71 -3.77
C PRO A 88 -10.40 -14.36 -2.76
N VAL A 89 -10.69 -14.31 -1.46
CA VAL A 89 -9.69 -14.07 -0.41
C VAL A 89 -8.76 -15.28 -0.28
N GLU A 90 -9.32 -16.49 -0.17
CA GLU A 90 -8.53 -17.71 -0.06
C GLU A 90 -7.59 -17.88 -1.25
N ARG A 91 -8.12 -17.74 -2.47
CA ARG A 91 -7.33 -17.83 -3.69
C ARG A 91 -6.19 -16.81 -3.73
N MET A 92 -6.47 -15.57 -3.31
CA MET A 92 -5.47 -14.51 -3.24
C MET A 92 -4.37 -14.84 -2.23
N LEU A 93 -4.72 -15.24 -1.00
CA LEU A 93 -3.73 -15.53 0.04
C LEU A 93 -2.91 -16.78 -0.27
N ARG A 94 -3.52 -17.82 -0.85
CA ARG A 94 -2.80 -19.02 -1.31
C ARG A 94 -1.73 -18.67 -2.35
N ALA A 95 -2.03 -17.77 -3.28
CA ALA A 95 -1.04 -17.31 -4.26
C ALA A 95 0.02 -16.42 -3.58
N ALA A 96 -0.41 -15.42 -2.80
CA ALA A 96 0.48 -14.45 -2.15
C ALA A 96 1.39 -15.10 -1.07
N ALA A 97 1.04 -16.31 -0.57
CA ALA A 97 1.90 -17.09 0.31
C ALA A 97 3.30 -17.37 -0.29
N GLY A 98 3.45 -17.29 -1.61
CA GLY A 98 4.75 -17.34 -2.29
C GLY A 98 5.71 -16.22 -1.87
N LEU A 99 5.21 -15.07 -1.43
CA LEU A 99 6.06 -14.00 -0.89
C LEU A 99 6.69 -14.35 0.47
N GLY A 100 6.11 -15.31 1.22
CA GLY A 100 6.61 -15.68 2.54
C GLY A 100 6.74 -14.45 3.45
N ASP A 101 7.95 -14.25 3.98
CA ASP A 101 8.31 -13.14 4.88
C ASP A 101 8.38 -11.75 4.19
N ARG A 102 8.26 -11.71 2.85
CA ARG A 102 8.14 -10.45 2.08
C ARG A 102 6.71 -9.97 1.95
N LEU A 103 5.70 -10.78 2.33
CA LEU A 103 4.31 -10.35 2.25
C LEU A 103 4.04 -9.23 3.25
N GLY A 104 3.72 -8.06 2.71
CA GLY A 104 3.27 -6.88 3.44
C GLY A 104 1.74 -6.81 3.55
N PRO A 105 1.22 -5.60 3.83
CA PRO A 105 -0.22 -5.39 3.91
C PRO A 105 -0.94 -5.70 2.59
N VAL A 106 -2.18 -6.16 2.71
CA VAL A 106 -3.12 -6.24 1.59
C VAL A 106 -3.95 -4.97 1.52
N LEU A 107 -3.99 -4.32 0.36
CA LEU A 107 -4.82 -3.14 0.12
C LEU A 107 -6.17 -3.52 -0.50
N LEU A 108 -7.26 -3.28 0.20
CA LEU A 108 -8.62 -3.29 -0.32
C LEU A 108 -8.99 -1.87 -0.80
N GLN A 109 -8.74 -1.53 -2.07
CA GLN A 109 -9.24 -0.28 -2.63
C GLN A 109 -10.62 -0.51 -3.24
N LEU A 110 -11.64 0.18 -2.70
CA LEU A 110 -13.03 0.05 -3.12
C LEU A 110 -13.39 1.06 -4.23
N PRO A 111 -14.35 0.73 -5.10
CA PRO A 111 -14.74 1.63 -6.18
C PRO A 111 -15.59 2.81 -5.67
N PRO A 112 -15.57 3.97 -6.36
CA PRO A 112 -16.25 5.19 -5.90
C PRO A 112 -17.79 5.07 -5.88
N ASN A 113 -18.35 4.10 -6.56
CA ASN A 113 -19.78 3.83 -6.57
C ASN A 113 -20.21 2.70 -5.60
N LEU A 114 -19.33 2.25 -4.70
CA LEU A 114 -19.67 1.29 -3.66
C LEU A 114 -20.06 2.03 -2.38
N ARG A 115 -21.37 2.05 -2.10
CA ARG A 115 -21.89 2.57 -0.85
C ARG A 115 -21.54 1.63 0.31
N ALA A 116 -21.52 2.18 1.51
CA ALA A 116 -21.18 1.43 2.72
C ALA A 116 -22.09 0.23 2.96
N SER A 117 -21.46 -0.90 3.22
CA SER A 117 -22.03 -2.12 3.81
C SER A 117 -21.02 -2.61 4.84
N THR A 118 -21.24 -2.21 6.11
CA THR A 118 -20.33 -2.54 7.20
C THR A 118 -20.32 -4.03 7.50
N SER A 119 -21.45 -4.72 7.24
CA SER A 119 -21.54 -6.19 7.33
C SER A 119 -20.67 -6.91 6.32
N ASP A 120 -20.65 -6.47 5.06
CA ASP A 120 -19.80 -7.07 4.03
C ASP A 120 -18.30 -6.78 4.29
N LEU A 121 -18.00 -5.56 4.77
CA LEU A 121 -16.64 -5.21 5.18
C LEU A 121 -16.16 -6.11 6.33
N ASP A 122 -16.95 -6.26 7.37
CA ASP A 122 -16.65 -7.11 8.53
C ASP A 122 -16.47 -8.58 8.11
N ALA A 123 -17.37 -9.11 7.27
CA ALA A 123 -17.26 -10.46 6.73
C ALA A 123 -15.98 -10.67 5.92
N CYS A 124 -15.61 -9.69 5.08
CA CYS A 124 -14.41 -9.74 4.27
C CYS A 124 -13.14 -9.70 5.15
N LEU A 125 -13.07 -8.81 6.14
CA LEU A 125 -11.92 -8.73 7.06
C LEU A 125 -11.78 -10.01 7.90
N ARG A 126 -12.88 -10.57 8.39
CA ARG A 126 -12.86 -11.89 9.06
C ARG A 126 -12.31 -12.98 8.16
N GLU A 127 -12.67 -12.95 6.88
CA GLU A 127 -12.21 -14.00 5.95
C GLU A 127 -10.71 -13.90 5.70
N PHE A 128 -10.11 -12.72 5.66
CA PHE A 128 -8.65 -12.58 5.62
C PHE A 128 -7.98 -13.27 6.81
N ALA A 129 -8.47 -13.06 8.03
CA ALA A 129 -7.94 -13.71 9.22
C ALA A 129 -8.11 -15.25 9.18
N ARG A 130 -9.27 -15.73 8.74
CA ARG A 130 -9.57 -17.17 8.62
C ARG A 130 -8.69 -17.83 7.56
N SER A 131 -8.60 -17.23 6.38
CA SER A 131 -7.80 -17.76 5.27
C SER A 131 -6.31 -17.76 5.58
N ALA A 132 -5.78 -16.70 6.21
CA ALA A 132 -4.39 -16.67 6.66
C ALA A 132 -4.08 -17.83 7.63
N LYS A 133 -4.98 -18.10 8.58
CA LYS A 133 -4.84 -19.25 9.50
C LYS A 133 -4.88 -20.59 8.76
N ARG A 134 -5.79 -20.78 7.78
CA ARG A 134 -5.87 -21.99 6.95
C ARG A 134 -4.59 -22.25 6.17
N GLU A 135 -4.03 -21.19 5.58
CA GLU A 135 -2.78 -21.24 4.80
C GLU A 135 -1.53 -21.26 5.69
N LYS A 136 -1.68 -21.31 7.01
CA LYS A 136 -0.58 -21.29 8.02
C LYS A 136 0.36 -20.09 7.87
N MET A 137 -0.20 -18.97 7.48
CA MET A 137 0.51 -17.69 7.34
C MET A 137 0.48 -16.91 8.67
N ALA A 138 1.42 -15.98 8.84
CA ALA A 138 1.30 -14.95 9.85
C ALA A 138 0.01 -14.13 9.64
N PRO A 139 -0.54 -13.46 10.67
CA PRO A 139 -1.67 -12.57 10.52
C PRO A 139 -1.41 -11.53 9.41
N VAL A 140 -2.35 -11.45 8.45
CA VAL A 140 -2.24 -10.54 7.31
C VAL A 140 -2.83 -9.19 7.68
N ARG A 141 -2.03 -8.13 7.59
CA ARG A 141 -2.48 -6.75 7.76
C ARG A 141 -3.34 -6.33 6.55
N VAL A 142 -4.49 -5.72 6.80
CA VAL A 142 -5.38 -5.24 5.73
C VAL A 142 -5.57 -3.73 5.84
N ALA A 143 -5.26 -3.01 4.77
CA ALA A 143 -5.59 -1.59 4.61
C ALA A 143 -6.81 -1.43 3.71
N VAL A 144 -7.70 -0.49 4.04
CA VAL A 144 -8.91 -0.24 3.25
C VAL A 144 -8.94 1.20 2.76
N GLU A 145 -9.00 1.39 1.44
CA GLU A 145 -9.18 2.69 0.80
C GLU A 145 -10.61 2.83 0.30
N PHE A 146 -11.42 3.59 1.00
CA PHE A 146 -12.76 3.96 0.57
C PHE A 146 -12.73 5.14 -0.40
N ARG A 147 -13.71 5.21 -1.31
CA ARG A 147 -13.86 6.28 -2.31
C ARG A 147 -15.29 6.81 -2.41
N HIS A 148 -16.16 6.44 -1.47
CA HIS A 148 -17.54 6.92 -1.36
C HIS A 148 -17.81 7.44 0.05
N ASP A 149 -18.43 8.61 0.17
CA ASP A 149 -18.59 9.31 1.46
C ASP A 149 -19.46 8.58 2.47
N SER A 150 -20.34 7.67 2.02
CA SER A 150 -21.17 6.87 2.93
C SER A 150 -20.38 5.98 3.89
N TRP A 151 -19.08 5.76 3.62
CA TRP A 151 -18.19 5.01 4.50
C TRP A 151 -17.67 5.82 5.70
N TRP A 152 -17.83 7.16 5.69
CA TRP A 152 -17.32 8.03 6.76
C TRP A 152 -18.27 8.02 7.97
N THR A 153 -18.41 6.86 8.62
CA THR A 153 -19.28 6.65 9.78
C THR A 153 -18.51 6.05 10.95
N GLN A 154 -19.01 6.27 12.17
CA GLN A 154 -18.45 5.67 13.37
C GLN A 154 -18.49 4.14 13.31
N GLU A 155 -19.54 3.55 12.72
CA GLU A 155 -19.66 2.12 12.54
C GLU A 155 -18.54 1.55 11.66
N THR A 156 -18.24 2.20 10.54
CA THR A 156 -17.08 1.83 9.69
C THR A 156 -15.78 1.89 10.48
N GLN A 157 -15.56 2.95 11.23
CA GLN A 157 -14.37 3.09 12.06
C GLN A 157 -14.24 1.97 13.09
N GLN A 158 -15.35 1.60 13.74
CA GLN A 158 -15.39 0.50 14.70
C GLN A 158 -15.11 -0.86 14.06
N VAL A 159 -15.65 -1.12 12.85
CA VAL A 159 -15.35 -2.34 12.11
C VAL A 159 -13.87 -2.44 11.81
N LEU A 160 -13.25 -1.39 11.26
CA LEU A 160 -11.82 -1.37 10.99
C LEU A 160 -10.99 -1.62 12.26
N ALA A 161 -11.29 -0.90 13.34
CA ALA A 161 -10.56 -1.03 14.61
C ALA A 161 -10.65 -2.43 15.21
N ARG A 162 -11.82 -3.08 15.12
CA ARG A 162 -12.03 -4.45 15.61
C ARG A 162 -11.11 -5.49 14.95
N HIS A 163 -10.73 -5.23 13.69
CA HIS A 163 -9.88 -6.12 12.90
C HIS A 163 -8.43 -5.65 12.79
N ASP A 164 -8.03 -4.62 13.53
CA ASP A 164 -6.73 -3.93 13.35
C ASP A 164 -6.47 -3.62 11.85
N ALA A 165 -7.54 -3.27 11.11
CA ALA A 165 -7.46 -2.89 9.71
C ALA A 165 -7.20 -1.39 9.58
N ALA A 166 -6.17 -1.01 8.84
CA ALA A 166 -5.83 0.40 8.66
C ALA A 166 -6.77 1.09 7.67
N LEU A 167 -7.38 2.21 8.06
CA LEU A 167 -7.91 3.13 7.07
C LEU A 167 -6.74 3.68 6.24
N CYS A 168 -6.79 3.47 4.94
CA CYS A 168 -5.82 4.09 4.04
C CYS A 168 -5.99 5.60 4.03
N TRP A 169 -4.99 6.34 4.51
CA TRP A 169 -4.95 7.79 4.37
C TRP A 169 -4.54 8.13 2.94
N ALA A 170 -5.51 8.57 2.16
CA ALA A 170 -5.30 8.93 0.76
C ALA A 170 -5.16 10.44 0.60
N ASP A 171 -4.22 10.86 -0.23
CA ASP A 171 -3.99 12.25 -0.62
C ASP A 171 -4.29 12.47 -2.10
N ARG A 172 -4.86 13.61 -2.40
CA ARG A 172 -4.90 14.16 -3.76
C ARG A 172 -4.69 15.67 -3.71
N HIS A 173 -3.77 16.15 -4.52
CA HIS A 173 -3.41 17.58 -4.59
C HIS A 173 -2.91 18.17 -3.25
N GLY A 174 -2.19 17.36 -2.43
CA GLY A 174 -1.66 17.78 -1.14
C GLY A 174 -2.74 17.95 -0.06
N ARG A 175 -3.91 17.33 -0.23
CA ARG A 175 -5.02 17.35 0.74
C ARG A 175 -5.53 15.93 1.00
N PRO A 176 -5.89 15.61 2.26
CA PRO A 176 -6.59 14.36 2.55
C PRO A 176 -7.90 14.26 1.77
N VAL A 177 -8.16 13.09 1.19
CA VAL A 177 -9.44 12.73 0.57
C VAL A 177 -10.19 11.66 1.38
N SER A 178 -9.66 11.34 2.55
CA SER A 178 -10.26 10.48 3.57
C SER A 178 -10.19 11.18 4.92
N PRO A 179 -11.04 10.82 5.91
CA PRO A 179 -10.79 11.18 7.30
C PRO A 179 -9.42 10.67 7.75
N LEU A 180 -8.79 11.34 8.70
CA LEU A 180 -7.50 10.93 9.25
C LEU A 180 -7.70 10.08 10.51
N TRP A 181 -8.48 9.02 10.41
CA TRP A 181 -8.70 8.09 11.52
C TRP A 181 -7.52 7.14 11.68
N ARG A 182 -7.08 6.96 12.91
CA ARG A 182 -6.24 5.85 13.29
C ARG A 182 -7.14 4.68 13.69
N THR A 183 -7.20 3.64 12.87
CA THR A 183 -8.04 2.45 13.09
C THR A 183 -7.22 1.19 13.37
N ALA A 184 -5.89 1.30 13.32
CA ALA A 184 -4.97 0.20 13.59
C ALA A 184 -3.72 0.72 14.32
N ASP A 185 -2.94 -0.20 14.87
CA ASP A 185 -1.65 0.10 15.50
C ASP A 185 -0.54 0.43 14.49
N TRP A 186 -0.85 0.30 13.22
CA TRP A 186 0.00 0.59 12.08
C TRP A 186 -0.70 1.51 11.07
N GLY A 187 0.03 2.11 10.13
CA GLY A 187 -0.51 3.07 9.19
C GLY A 187 -0.29 2.71 7.72
N TYR A 188 -1.19 3.20 6.84
CA TYR A 188 -1.09 3.03 5.39
C TYR A 188 -1.47 4.33 4.69
N LEU A 189 -0.55 4.89 3.90
CA LEU A 189 -0.72 6.16 3.19
C LEU A 189 -0.55 5.96 1.69
N ARG A 190 -1.37 6.65 0.89
CA ARG A 190 -1.25 6.68 -0.57
C ARG A 190 -1.30 8.12 -1.09
N PHE A 191 -0.27 8.50 -1.84
CA PHE A 191 -0.10 9.81 -2.46
C PHE A 191 -0.46 9.71 -3.94
N HIS A 192 -1.72 10.06 -4.32
CA HIS A 192 -2.22 9.85 -5.67
C HIS A 192 -1.76 10.89 -6.68
N GLN A 193 -1.72 12.16 -6.28
CA GLN A 193 -1.41 13.24 -7.21
C GLN A 193 -1.00 14.52 -6.48
N GLY A 194 0.17 15.06 -6.77
CA GLY A 194 0.58 16.39 -6.36
C GLY A 194 -0.06 17.50 -7.22
N ARG A 195 0.30 18.75 -6.95
CA ARG A 195 -0.24 19.95 -7.64
C ARG A 195 0.62 20.44 -8.78
N ALA A 196 1.88 20.02 -8.86
CA ALA A 196 2.79 20.52 -9.86
C ALA A 196 2.38 20.11 -11.28
N GLN A 197 2.75 20.95 -12.24
CA GLN A 197 2.52 20.74 -13.67
C GLN A 197 3.85 20.87 -14.40
N PRO A 198 4.13 20.14 -15.45
CA PRO A 198 3.28 19.10 -16.09
C PRO A 198 3.28 17.76 -15.36
N LEU A 199 4.20 17.53 -14.42
CA LEU A 199 4.29 16.29 -13.65
C LEU A 199 3.52 16.43 -12.32
N PRO A 200 2.82 15.38 -11.87
CA PRO A 200 1.96 15.44 -10.68
C PRO A 200 2.75 15.36 -9.37
N SER A 201 3.84 16.12 -9.24
CA SER A 201 4.73 16.10 -8.09
C SER A 201 4.13 16.80 -6.87
N TYR A 202 4.51 16.31 -5.69
CA TYR A 202 4.24 16.96 -4.40
C TYR A 202 5.33 17.98 -4.10
N GLY A 203 4.91 19.18 -3.70
CA GLY A 203 5.83 20.19 -3.16
C GLY A 203 6.28 19.85 -1.74
N GLU A 204 7.44 20.35 -1.34
CA GLU A 204 8.06 20.08 -0.05
C GLU A 204 7.14 20.39 1.14
N GLN A 205 6.40 21.49 1.09
CA GLN A 205 5.48 21.88 2.17
C GLN A 205 4.35 20.85 2.37
N ALA A 206 3.79 20.29 1.28
CA ALA A 206 2.78 19.24 1.38
C ALA A 206 3.35 17.98 2.03
N LEU A 207 4.56 17.57 1.61
CA LEU A 207 5.24 16.41 2.19
C LEU A 207 5.60 16.63 3.67
N ARG A 208 6.06 17.82 4.06
CA ARG A 208 6.30 18.17 5.48
C ARG A 208 5.02 18.08 6.31
N THR A 209 3.90 18.59 5.79
CA THR A 209 2.60 18.52 6.48
C THR A 209 2.17 17.06 6.70
N TRP A 210 2.37 16.19 5.70
CA TRP A 210 2.08 14.77 5.85
C TRP A 210 3.01 14.06 6.82
N ALA A 211 4.30 14.40 6.84
CA ALA A 211 5.24 13.87 7.82
C ALA A 211 4.85 14.24 9.26
N GLN A 212 4.41 15.50 9.48
CA GLN A 212 3.90 15.94 10.78
C GLN A 212 2.63 15.19 11.20
N ARG A 213 1.65 15.02 10.31
CA ARG A 213 0.43 14.24 10.59
C ARG A 213 0.74 12.80 10.96
N LEU A 214 1.66 12.17 10.21
CA LEU A 214 2.12 10.82 10.49
C LEU A 214 2.76 10.73 11.87
N ALA A 215 3.68 11.65 12.20
CA ALA A 215 4.36 11.66 13.49
C ALA A 215 3.41 11.90 14.66
N ALA A 216 2.39 12.74 14.48
CA ALA A 216 1.39 13.02 15.51
C ALA A 216 0.44 11.84 15.77
N THR A 217 0.23 10.97 14.77
CA THR A 217 -0.76 9.90 14.86
C THR A 217 -0.15 8.55 15.25
N TRP A 218 0.97 8.20 14.66
CA TRP A 218 1.67 6.94 14.97
C TRP A 218 2.98 7.26 15.68
N PRO A 219 3.18 6.74 16.90
CA PRO A 219 4.43 6.94 17.64
C PRO A 219 5.60 6.24 16.94
N GLY A 220 6.82 6.48 17.40
CA GLY A 220 8.07 6.03 16.78
C GLY A 220 8.25 4.53 16.61
N ASP A 221 7.47 3.72 17.30
CA ASP A 221 7.49 2.25 17.29
C ASP A 221 6.43 1.59 16.35
N ALA A 222 5.53 2.38 15.76
CA ALA A 222 4.54 1.88 14.83
C ALA A 222 5.07 1.76 13.40
N ASP A 223 4.73 0.67 12.70
CA ASP A 223 4.96 0.54 11.25
C ASP A 223 4.04 1.48 10.49
N VAL A 224 4.58 2.23 9.54
CA VAL A 224 3.77 3.03 8.61
C VAL A 224 4.26 2.79 7.19
N PHE A 225 3.34 2.41 6.31
CA PHE A 225 3.60 2.20 4.89
C PHE A 225 3.12 3.42 4.11
N ALA A 226 4.00 4.00 3.29
CA ALA A 226 3.70 5.20 2.51
C ALA A 226 4.05 4.97 1.03
N TYR A 227 3.05 4.98 0.16
CA TYR A 227 3.20 4.68 -1.26
C TYR A 227 2.85 5.86 -2.15
N PHE A 228 3.77 6.23 -3.03
CA PHE A 228 3.58 7.23 -4.05
C PHE A 228 3.02 6.59 -5.32
N ASN A 229 1.84 7.06 -5.75
CA ASN A 229 1.08 6.56 -6.90
C ASN A 229 0.94 7.63 -8.01
N ASN A 230 1.78 8.65 -7.96
CA ASN A 230 1.87 9.71 -8.96
C ASN A 230 2.99 9.41 -9.97
N ASP A 231 2.86 8.29 -10.69
CA ASP A 231 3.95 7.59 -11.40
C ASP A 231 4.54 8.37 -12.57
N THR A 232 3.73 9.20 -13.26
CA THR A 232 4.06 9.88 -14.50
C THR A 232 5.38 10.65 -14.44
N GLY A 233 6.27 10.40 -15.39
CA GLY A 233 7.54 11.12 -15.56
C GLY A 233 8.52 10.94 -14.40
N GLY A 234 8.41 9.86 -13.63
CA GLY A 234 9.26 9.60 -12.47
C GLY A 234 8.97 10.53 -11.28
N ALA A 235 7.76 11.08 -11.18
CA ALA A 235 7.38 11.92 -10.04
C ALA A 235 7.32 11.10 -8.74
N ALA A 236 6.81 9.87 -8.79
CA ALA A 236 6.70 8.99 -7.62
C ALA A 236 8.05 8.71 -6.94
N PRO A 237 9.11 8.22 -7.62
CA PRO A 237 10.40 7.99 -6.98
C PRO A 237 11.00 9.28 -6.41
N ARG A 238 10.98 10.40 -7.15
CA ARG A 238 11.51 11.68 -6.63
C ARG A 238 10.77 12.12 -5.36
N ASN A 239 9.45 11.96 -5.30
CA ASN A 239 8.68 12.32 -4.11
C ASN A 239 8.89 11.34 -2.95
N ALA A 240 9.08 10.04 -3.22
CA ALA A 240 9.45 9.06 -2.20
C ALA A 240 10.79 9.39 -1.55
N ASP A 241 11.81 9.76 -2.34
CA ASP A 241 13.13 10.17 -1.86
C ASP A 241 13.03 11.48 -1.03
N ALA A 242 12.28 12.47 -1.54
CA ALA A 242 12.06 13.72 -0.82
C ALA A 242 11.34 13.49 0.52
N PHE A 243 10.31 12.66 0.54
CA PHE A 243 9.57 12.33 1.76
C PHE A 243 10.43 11.58 2.77
N THR A 244 11.20 10.58 2.32
CA THR A 244 12.19 9.88 3.13
C THR A 244 13.17 10.85 3.78
N SER A 245 13.71 11.81 3.03
CA SER A 245 14.63 12.83 3.51
C SER A 245 13.99 13.76 4.56
N ILE A 246 12.71 14.14 4.35
CA ILE A 246 11.94 14.95 5.30
C ILE A 246 11.73 14.19 6.61
N LEU A 247 11.32 12.93 6.55
CA LEU A 247 11.10 12.09 7.72
C LEU A 247 12.39 11.92 8.54
N ARG A 248 13.53 11.64 7.89
CA ARG A 248 14.84 11.50 8.55
C ARG A 248 15.26 12.81 9.24
N ARG A 249 15.10 13.96 8.57
CA ARG A 249 15.39 15.29 9.17
C ARG A 249 14.49 15.61 10.36
N ALA A 250 13.27 15.10 10.38
CA ALA A 250 12.34 15.21 11.50
C ALA A 250 12.59 14.17 12.62
N GLY A 251 13.69 13.41 12.56
CA GLY A 251 14.04 12.39 13.55
C GLY A 251 13.16 11.14 13.50
N ARG A 252 12.36 10.95 12.45
CA ARG A 252 11.52 9.77 12.31
C ARG A 252 12.32 8.62 11.71
N PRO A 253 12.37 7.43 12.36
CA PRO A 253 13.01 6.27 11.79
C PRO A 253 12.37 5.88 10.43
N VAL A 254 13.20 5.71 9.41
CA VAL A 254 12.79 5.24 8.08
C VAL A 254 13.55 3.98 7.77
N ALA A 255 12.85 2.96 7.26
CA ALA A 255 13.48 1.71 6.86
C ALA A 255 14.56 1.96 5.78
N ALA A 256 15.66 1.24 5.86
CA ALA A 256 16.64 1.15 4.79
C ALA A 256 16.18 0.09 3.77
N PRO A 257 16.61 0.18 2.50
CA PRO A 257 16.43 -0.85 1.50
C PRO A 257 17.04 -2.18 1.90
#